data_f2c431475b784a26a2381d476e1eaf72
#
_entry.id   f2c431475b784a26a2381d476e1eaf72
#
_cell.length_a   1.000
_cell.length_b   1.000
_cell.length_c   1.000
_cell.angle_alpha   90.00
_cell.angle_beta   90.00
_cell.angle_gamma   90.00
#
_symmetry.space_group_name_H-M   'P 1'
#
loop_
_entity.id
_entity.type
_entity.pdbx_description
1 polymer ?
#
loop_
_entity_poly.entity_id
_entity_poly.type
_entity_poly.pdbx_seq_one_letter_code
_entity_poly.pdbx_strand_id
1 'polypeptide(L)'
;MTMPPAELVLLRHAEARPPHGRQDDFDRVLSARGEADAARLGDWLRAQALLFDRVLCSPAVRARSTLAVALPQWVVAAQLLPQMYLADAAALHALLDAQAPSGRMLLVGHNPGLEHLAQTLCGAPLPGALHTCGLLRLRAQGEQRWALIEAWQP
;
A
#
# COMPACT_ATOMS: atom_id res chain seq x y z
N MET A 1 8.68 9.99 -22.28
CA MET A 1 9.05 10.13 -20.87
C MET A 1 7.80 10.07 -20.02
N THR A 2 7.69 9.05 -19.18
CA THR A 2 6.53 8.91 -18.29
C THR A 2 6.77 9.80 -17.06
N MET A 3 5.83 10.68 -16.76
CA MET A 3 5.88 11.45 -15.52
C MET A 3 5.46 10.56 -14.35
N PRO A 4 6.12 10.65 -13.19
CA PRO A 4 5.69 9.92 -12.01
C PRO A 4 4.30 10.38 -11.56
N PRO A 5 3.55 9.54 -10.81
CA PRO A 5 2.30 9.99 -10.22
C PRO A 5 2.52 11.21 -9.31
N ALA A 6 1.54 12.11 -9.25
CA ALA A 6 1.64 13.30 -8.40
C ALA A 6 1.62 12.96 -6.90
N GLU A 7 0.86 11.94 -6.53
CA GLU A 7 0.83 11.37 -5.18
C GLU A 7 0.94 9.85 -5.24
N LEU A 8 1.70 9.31 -4.30
CA LEU A 8 1.84 7.90 -4.06
C LEU A 8 1.37 7.60 -2.65
N VAL A 9 0.45 6.65 -2.52
CA VAL A 9 -0.07 6.21 -1.24
C VAL A 9 0.37 4.77 -1.04
N LEU A 10 1.05 4.51 0.07
CA LEU A 10 1.55 3.18 0.44
C LEU A 10 0.72 2.65 1.60
N LEU A 11 0.09 1.50 1.41
CA LEU A 11 -0.73 0.84 2.43
C LEU A 11 -0.14 -0.53 2.72
N ARG A 12 0.31 -0.73 3.95
CA ARG A 12 0.65 -2.06 4.45
C ARG A 12 -0.63 -2.83 4.75
N HIS A 13 -0.72 -4.09 4.33
CA HIS A 13 -1.86 -4.94 4.65
C HIS A 13 -2.18 -4.93 6.15
N ALA A 14 -3.45 -5.13 6.50
CA ALA A 14 -3.89 -5.25 7.88
C ALA A 14 -3.38 -6.52 8.55
N GLU A 15 -3.47 -6.60 9.88
CA GLU A 15 -2.97 -7.73 10.64
C GLU A 15 -3.58 -9.04 10.15
N ALA A 16 -2.72 -10.02 9.89
CA ALA A 16 -3.11 -11.35 9.45
C ALA A 16 -2.86 -12.38 10.56
N ARG A 17 -3.69 -13.44 10.58
CA ARG A 17 -3.47 -14.59 11.45
C ARG A 17 -2.18 -15.31 11.06
N PRO A 18 -1.48 -15.96 12.00
CA PRO A 18 -0.39 -16.86 11.65
C PRO A 18 -0.89 -17.98 10.73
N PRO A 19 -0.02 -18.61 9.94
CA PRO A 19 -0.42 -19.75 9.11
C PRO A 19 -1.03 -20.85 9.96
N HIS A 20 -2.12 -21.45 9.48
CA HIS A 20 -2.78 -22.56 10.16
C HIS A 20 -2.34 -23.88 9.54
N GLY A 21 -1.74 -24.77 10.35
CA GLY A 21 -1.26 -26.07 9.87
C GLY A 21 -0.22 -25.93 8.75
N ARG A 22 -0.53 -26.49 7.57
CA ARG A 22 0.34 -26.43 6.37
C ARG A 22 -0.02 -25.26 5.43
N GLN A 23 -0.79 -24.30 5.90
CA GLN A 23 -1.17 -23.13 5.10
C GLN A 23 0.06 -22.32 4.70
N ASP A 24 0.14 -21.93 3.45
CA ASP A 24 1.20 -21.04 2.96
C ASP A 24 1.01 -19.62 3.49
N ASP A 25 2.11 -18.90 3.68
CA ASP A 25 2.09 -17.49 4.04
C ASP A 25 1.17 -16.67 3.12
N PHE A 26 1.20 -16.97 1.82
CA PHE A 26 0.37 -16.31 0.81
C PHE A 26 -1.13 -16.36 1.13
N ASP A 27 -1.61 -17.45 1.72
CA ASP A 27 -3.02 -17.70 1.98
C ASP A 27 -3.49 -17.26 3.38
N ARG A 28 -2.62 -16.64 4.17
CA ARG A 28 -2.97 -16.15 5.50
C ARG A 28 -4.09 -15.12 5.41
N VAL A 29 -5.13 -15.31 6.23
CA VAL A 29 -6.31 -14.42 6.28
C VAL A 29 -6.12 -13.32 7.32
N LEU A 30 -6.88 -12.26 7.22
CA LEU A 30 -6.90 -11.20 8.24
C LEU A 30 -7.36 -11.76 9.59
N SER A 31 -6.75 -11.24 10.66
CA SER A 31 -7.29 -11.43 12.01
C SER A 31 -8.53 -10.57 12.21
N ALA A 32 -9.28 -10.83 13.30
CA ALA A 32 -10.41 -9.97 13.67
C ALA A 32 -9.98 -8.51 13.86
N ARG A 33 -8.81 -8.29 14.46
CA ARG A 33 -8.22 -6.94 14.58
C ARG A 33 -7.90 -6.35 13.21
N GLY A 34 -7.32 -7.13 12.32
CA GLY A 34 -7.00 -6.68 10.95
C GLY A 34 -8.25 -6.25 10.19
N GLU A 35 -9.34 -7.00 10.30
CA GLU A 35 -10.62 -6.64 9.68
C GLU A 35 -11.18 -5.33 10.26
N ALA A 36 -11.11 -5.15 11.58
CA ALA A 36 -11.55 -3.93 12.23
C ALA A 36 -10.71 -2.72 11.84
N ASP A 37 -9.39 -2.89 11.78
CA ASP A 37 -8.47 -1.83 11.37
C ASP A 37 -8.70 -1.42 9.90
N ALA A 38 -8.92 -2.38 9.01
CA ALA A 38 -9.23 -2.11 7.60
C ALA A 38 -10.56 -1.36 7.46
N ALA A 39 -11.57 -1.70 8.27
CA ALA A 39 -12.84 -0.97 8.29
C ALA A 39 -12.65 0.50 8.75
N ARG A 40 -11.86 0.71 9.78
CA ARG A 40 -11.51 2.06 10.27
C ARG A 40 -10.77 2.86 9.21
N LEU A 41 -9.83 2.22 8.50
CA LEU A 41 -9.15 2.86 7.37
C LEU A 41 -10.15 3.29 6.30
N GLY A 42 -11.10 2.43 5.96
CA GLY A 42 -12.14 2.74 4.98
C GLY A 42 -12.98 3.97 5.39
N ASP A 43 -13.36 4.06 6.66
CA ASP A 43 -14.09 5.21 7.20
C ASP A 43 -13.24 6.49 7.08
N TRP A 44 -11.97 6.41 7.45
CA TRP A 44 -11.05 7.54 7.35
C TRP A 44 -10.86 8.00 5.90
N LEU A 45 -10.65 7.06 4.97
CA LEU A 45 -10.49 7.39 3.55
C LEU A 45 -11.72 8.10 2.98
N ARG A 46 -12.92 7.66 3.35
CA ARG A 46 -14.17 8.32 2.94
C ARG A 46 -14.29 9.72 3.54
N ALA A 47 -13.97 9.88 4.82
CA ALA A 47 -14.00 11.18 5.50
C ALA A 47 -13.03 12.19 4.86
N GLN A 48 -11.86 11.71 4.39
CA GLN A 48 -10.88 12.53 3.68
C GLN A 48 -11.24 12.77 2.21
N ALA A 49 -12.26 12.11 1.69
CA ALA A 49 -12.60 12.10 0.25
C ALA A 49 -11.37 11.78 -0.62
N LEU A 50 -10.54 10.83 -0.15
CA LEU A 50 -9.30 10.47 -0.83
C LEU A 50 -9.60 9.47 -1.94
N LEU A 51 -9.53 9.95 -3.18
CA LEU A 51 -9.78 9.16 -4.38
C LEU A 51 -8.46 8.76 -5.04
N PHE A 52 -8.47 7.62 -5.71
CA PHE A 52 -7.32 7.08 -6.42
C PHE A 52 -7.62 6.96 -7.92
N ASP A 53 -6.57 7.18 -8.73
CA ASP A 53 -6.66 7.00 -10.17
C ASP A 53 -6.20 5.59 -10.56
N ARG A 54 -5.39 4.97 -9.71
CA ARG A 54 -4.87 3.62 -9.93
C ARG A 54 -4.60 2.93 -8.60
N VAL A 55 -4.89 1.64 -8.54
CA VAL A 55 -4.59 0.80 -7.37
C VAL A 55 -3.84 -0.45 -7.81
N LEU A 56 -2.66 -0.64 -7.25
CA LEU A 56 -1.83 -1.83 -7.42
C LEU A 56 -1.82 -2.59 -6.10
N CYS A 57 -2.04 -3.88 -6.14
CA CYS A 57 -2.19 -4.70 -4.94
C CYS A 57 -1.40 -6.00 -5.06
N SER A 58 -0.74 -6.39 -3.99
CA SER A 58 -0.19 -7.74 -3.85
C SER A 58 -1.33 -8.76 -3.93
N PRO A 59 -1.13 -9.91 -4.60
CA PRO A 59 -2.16 -10.94 -4.68
C PRO A 59 -2.30 -11.77 -3.40
N ALA A 60 -1.45 -11.57 -2.38
CA ALA A 60 -1.61 -12.26 -1.09
C ALA A 60 -3.00 -12.01 -0.51
N VAL A 61 -3.59 -13.03 0.09
CA VAL A 61 -4.95 -12.95 0.64
C VAL A 61 -5.11 -11.78 1.60
N ARG A 62 -4.15 -11.56 2.51
CA ARG A 62 -4.20 -10.46 3.47
C ARG A 62 -4.21 -9.08 2.82
N ALA A 63 -3.49 -8.90 1.72
CA ALA A 63 -3.47 -7.62 1.00
C ALA A 63 -4.78 -7.38 0.25
N ARG A 64 -5.27 -8.39 -0.46
CA ARG A 64 -6.57 -8.31 -1.17
C ARG A 64 -7.73 -8.10 -0.21
N SER A 65 -7.70 -8.77 0.95
CA SER A 65 -8.74 -8.62 1.97
C SER A 65 -8.74 -7.23 2.59
N THR A 66 -7.55 -6.66 2.84
CA THR A 66 -7.44 -5.27 3.31
C THR A 66 -8.08 -4.31 2.32
N LEU A 67 -7.77 -4.47 1.03
CA LEU A 67 -8.36 -3.66 -0.03
C LEU A 67 -9.88 -3.83 -0.09
N ALA A 68 -10.37 -5.06 -0.02
CA ALA A 68 -11.80 -5.35 -0.11
C ALA A 68 -12.61 -4.71 1.03
N VAL A 69 -12.05 -4.68 2.24
CA VAL A 69 -12.72 -4.06 3.40
C VAL A 69 -12.62 -2.54 3.35
N ALA A 70 -11.43 -1.99 3.10
CA ALA A 70 -11.19 -0.54 3.15
C ALA A 70 -11.70 0.19 1.90
N LEU A 71 -11.60 -0.41 0.73
CA LEU A 71 -11.89 0.19 -0.57
C LEU A 71 -12.64 -0.79 -1.49
N PRO A 72 -13.86 -1.24 -1.09
CA PRO A 72 -14.59 -2.27 -1.83
C PRO A 72 -14.84 -1.90 -3.30
N GLN A 73 -14.94 -0.62 -3.62
CA GLN A 73 -15.12 -0.15 -4.99
C GLN A 73 -13.92 -0.45 -5.90
N TRP A 74 -12.75 -0.78 -5.34
CA TRP A 74 -11.54 -1.09 -6.09
C TRP A 74 -11.29 -2.60 -6.31
N VAL A 75 -12.13 -3.48 -5.75
CA VAL A 75 -11.93 -4.93 -5.82
C VAL A 75 -11.79 -5.42 -7.27
N VAL A 76 -12.59 -4.89 -8.19
CA VAL A 76 -12.58 -5.30 -9.61
C VAL A 76 -11.50 -4.57 -10.40
N ALA A 77 -11.32 -3.26 -10.16
CA ALA A 77 -10.43 -2.42 -10.97
C ALA A 77 -8.98 -2.42 -10.51
N ALA A 78 -8.68 -2.87 -9.30
CA ALA A 78 -7.31 -2.97 -8.82
C ALA A 78 -6.52 -4.00 -9.62
N GLN A 79 -5.26 -3.67 -9.91
CA GLN A 79 -4.34 -4.60 -10.57
C GLN A 79 -3.64 -5.45 -9.52
N LEU A 80 -3.87 -6.76 -9.57
CA LEU A 80 -3.15 -7.72 -8.72
C LEU A 80 -1.86 -8.10 -9.42
N LEU A 81 -0.74 -7.74 -8.82
CA LEU A 81 0.58 -7.92 -9.43
C LEU A 81 1.41 -8.94 -8.63
N PRO A 82 1.66 -10.14 -9.17
CA PRO A 82 2.43 -11.17 -8.47
C PRO A 82 3.80 -10.69 -7.97
N GLN A 83 4.44 -9.79 -8.72
CA GLN A 83 5.73 -9.22 -8.36
C GLN A 83 5.70 -8.33 -7.11
N MET A 84 4.51 -7.95 -6.62
CA MET A 84 4.38 -7.20 -5.37
C MET A 84 4.41 -8.07 -4.12
N TYR A 85 4.22 -9.39 -4.27
CA TYR A 85 4.23 -10.27 -3.12
C TYR A 85 5.62 -10.30 -2.46
N LEU A 86 5.69 -9.82 -1.21
CA LEU A 86 6.93 -9.70 -0.43
C LEU A 86 8.05 -8.96 -1.16
N ALA A 87 7.69 -8.03 -2.05
CA ALA A 87 8.65 -7.26 -2.84
C ALA A 87 9.51 -6.35 -1.96
N ASP A 88 10.79 -6.26 -2.29
CA ASP A 88 11.70 -5.28 -1.70
C ASP A 88 11.52 -3.88 -2.34
N ALA A 89 12.21 -2.89 -1.79
CA ALA A 89 12.10 -1.52 -2.27
C ALA A 89 12.55 -1.37 -3.73
N ALA A 90 13.59 -2.09 -4.16
CA ALA A 90 14.08 -2.02 -5.53
C ALA A 90 13.04 -2.56 -6.53
N ALA A 91 12.40 -3.69 -6.21
CA ALA A 91 11.35 -4.26 -7.04
C ALA A 91 10.13 -3.34 -7.12
N LEU A 92 9.72 -2.73 -6.00
CA LEU A 92 8.62 -1.78 -5.95
C LEU A 92 8.95 -0.50 -6.75
N HIS A 93 10.18 0.00 -6.65
CA HIS A 93 10.63 1.16 -7.40
C HIS A 93 10.57 0.89 -8.92
N ALA A 94 11.10 -0.26 -9.36
CA ALA A 94 11.05 -0.66 -10.76
C ALA A 94 9.59 -0.79 -11.25
N LEU A 95 8.71 -1.29 -10.40
CA LEU A 95 7.29 -1.37 -10.70
C LEU A 95 6.67 0.01 -10.95
N LEU A 96 7.01 0.99 -10.09
CA LEU A 96 6.53 2.37 -10.26
C LEU A 96 7.04 2.99 -11.56
N ASP A 97 8.31 2.77 -11.89
CA ASP A 97 8.89 3.29 -13.13
C ASP A 97 8.21 2.73 -14.39
N ALA A 98 7.66 1.54 -14.30
CA ALA A 98 6.96 0.89 -15.41
C ALA A 98 5.49 1.35 -15.55
N GLN A 99 4.96 2.10 -14.59
CA GLN A 99 3.56 2.54 -14.64
C GLN A 99 3.39 3.78 -15.50
N ALA A 100 2.21 3.87 -16.15
CA ALA A 100 1.81 5.09 -16.83
C ALA A 100 1.56 6.20 -15.80
N PRO A 101 1.76 7.48 -16.16
CA PRO A 101 1.47 8.59 -15.26
C PRO A 101 0.02 8.54 -14.79
N SER A 102 -0.19 8.75 -13.49
CA SER A 102 -1.52 8.87 -12.91
C SER A 102 -1.47 9.88 -11.78
N GLY A 103 -2.59 10.53 -11.48
CA GLY A 103 -2.64 11.56 -10.44
C GLY A 103 -2.30 11.04 -9.06
N ARG A 104 -3.09 10.10 -8.56
CA ARG A 104 -2.86 9.46 -7.25
C ARG A 104 -2.90 7.95 -7.39
N MET A 105 -1.82 7.30 -6.99
CA MET A 105 -1.67 5.85 -7.05
C MET A 105 -1.61 5.25 -5.66
N LEU A 106 -2.33 4.15 -5.43
CA LEU A 106 -2.25 3.36 -4.21
C LEU A 106 -1.51 2.05 -4.46
N LEU A 107 -0.55 1.74 -3.59
CA LEU A 107 0.09 0.43 -3.49
C LEU A 107 -0.34 -0.25 -2.20
N VAL A 108 -0.91 -1.44 -2.30
CA VAL A 108 -1.24 -2.29 -1.15
C VAL A 108 -0.26 -3.45 -1.11
N GLY A 109 0.55 -3.51 -0.09
CA GLY A 109 1.65 -4.48 -0.04
C GLY A 109 2.17 -4.80 1.35
N HIS A 110 3.45 -5.05 1.42
CA HIS A 110 4.12 -5.68 2.56
C HIS A 110 5.31 -4.86 3.05
N ASN A 111 5.62 -4.96 4.35
CA ASN A 111 6.89 -4.53 4.91
C ASN A 111 7.90 -5.71 4.89
N PRO A 112 9.20 -5.41 4.88
CA PRO A 112 9.81 -4.08 4.97
C PRO A 112 9.87 -3.29 3.65
N GLY A 113 9.44 -3.87 2.54
CA GLY A 113 9.56 -3.26 1.22
C GLY A 113 8.92 -1.88 1.10
N LEU A 114 7.69 -1.69 1.61
CA LEU A 114 7.00 -0.40 1.56
C LEU A 114 7.73 0.67 2.38
N GLU A 115 8.16 0.34 3.57
CA GLU A 115 8.91 1.25 4.45
C GLU A 115 10.22 1.71 3.81
N HIS A 116 10.98 0.75 3.28
CA HIS A 116 12.24 1.05 2.59
C HIS A 116 12.01 1.86 1.31
N LEU A 117 10.94 1.60 0.57
CA LEU A 117 10.57 2.39 -0.60
C LEU A 117 10.31 3.85 -0.21
N ALA A 118 9.50 4.07 0.82
CA ALA A 118 9.21 5.42 1.30
C ALA A 118 10.48 6.17 1.71
N GLN A 119 11.36 5.51 2.45
CA GLN A 119 12.66 6.09 2.86
C GLN A 119 13.53 6.45 1.66
N THR A 120 13.59 5.57 0.66
CA THR A 120 14.36 5.80 -0.56
C THR A 120 13.81 6.99 -1.35
N LEU A 121 12.49 7.05 -1.54
CA LEU A 121 11.83 8.12 -2.30
C LEU A 121 11.96 9.48 -1.60
N CYS A 122 11.85 9.51 -0.28
CA CYS A 122 11.95 10.75 0.49
C CYS A 122 13.39 11.15 0.80
N GLY A 123 14.36 10.23 0.63
CA GLY A 123 15.76 10.46 0.95
C GLY A 123 16.01 10.68 2.45
N ALA A 124 15.14 10.16 3.30
CA ALA A 124 15.18 10.35 4.74
C ALA A 124 14.50 9.18 5.47
N PRO A 125 14.88 8.88 6.74
CA PRO A 125 14.15 7.92 7.54
C PRO A 125 12.72 8.40 7.82
N LEU A 126 11.80 7.45 7.99
CA LEU A 126 10.43 7.77 8.40
C LEU A 126 10.41 8.20 9.87
N PRO A 127 9.44 9.05 10.26
CA PRO A 127 9.31 9.48 11.67
C PRO A 127 8.91 8.35 12.63
N GLY A 128 8.47 7.21 12.10
CA GLY A 128 8.11 6.03 12.87
C GLY A 128 7.92 4.82 11.96
N ALA A 129 7.70 3.64 12.57
CA ALA A 129 7.46 2.41 11.83
C ALA A 129 6.10 2.44 11.12
N LEU A 130 6.02 1.81 9.96
CA LEU A 130 4.76 1.57 9.27
C LEU A 130 4.12 0.28 9.82
N HIS A 131 3.10 0.42 10.66
CA HIS A 131 2.38 -0.71 11.26
C HIS A 131 1.47 -1.39 10.24
N THR A 132 0.98 -2.60 10.58
CA THR A 132 -0.08 -3.24 9.78
C THR A 132 -1.27 -2.30 9.64
N CYS A 133 -1.86 -2.25 8.45
CA CYS A 133 -2.91 -1.31 8.07
C CYS A 133 -2.50 0.16 8.11
N GLY A 134 -1.20 0.45 8.29
CA GLY A 134 -0.67 1.81 8.24
C GLY A 134 -0.58 2.31 6.81
N LEU A 135 -0.78 3.61 6.65
CA LEU A 135 -0.82 4.28 5.35
C LEU A 135 0.11 5.50 5.36
N LEU A 136 0.88 5.65 4.28
CA LEU A 136 1.73 6.81 4.03
C LEU A 136 1.29 7.49 2.74
N ARG A 137 1.18 8.81 2.76
CA ARG A 137 0.97 9.63 1.56
C ARG A 137 2.23 10.40 1.22
N LEU A 138 2.73 10.18 0.02
CA LEU A 138 3.90 10.86 -0.51
C LEU A 138 3.46 11.75 -1.68
N ARG A 139 4.04 12.95 -1.75
CA ARG A 139 3.80 13.87 -2.87
C ARG A 139 5.09 14.15 -3.61
N ALA A 140 5.03 14.10 -4.94
CA ALA A 140 6.18 14.44 -5.78
C ALA A 140 6.58 15.90 -5.61
N GLN A 141 7.89 16.14 -5.45
CA GLN A 141 8.49 17.47 -5.28
C GLN A 141 9.43 17.79 -6.46
N GLY A 142 9.13 17.25 -7.65
CA GLY A 142 9.98 17.31 -8.83
C GLY A 142 10.31 15.92 -9.35
N GLU A 143 11.28 15.80 -10.25
CA GLU A 143 11.47 14.58 -11.03
C GLU A 143 11.87 13.34 -10.21
N GLN A 144 12.57 13.49 -9.07
CA GLN A 144 13.03 12.33 -8.28
C GLN A 144 12.96 12.55 -6.77
N ARG A 145 12.22 13.56 -6.32
CA ARG A 145 12.10 13.85 -4.90
C ARG A 145 10.65 13.73 -4.46
N TRP A 146 10.45 13.07 -3.34
CA TRP A 146 9.14 12.88 -2.72
C TRP A 146 9.16 13.40 -1.30
N ALA A 147 8.04 13.91 -0.84
CA ALA A 147 7.85 14.31 0.55
C ALA A 147 6.72 13.50 1.18
N LEU A 148 6.94 13.03 2.40
CA LEU A 148 5.86 12.47 3.22
C LEU A 148 4.95 13.62 3.67
N ILE A 149 3.70 13.62 3.21
CA ILE A 149 2.74 14.66 3.54
C ILE A 149 1.73 14.23 4.60
N GLU A 150 1.53 12.94 4.81
CA GLU A 150 0.60 12.42 5.78
C GLU A 150 0.91 10.96 6.10
N ALA A 151 0.68 10.57 7.34
CA ALA A 151 0.71 9.19 7.78
C ALA A 151 -0.54 8.90 8.63
N TRP A 152 -1.17 7.75 8.38
CA TRP A 152 -2.29 7.27 9.18
C TRP A 152 -1.95 5.89 9.75
N GLN A 153 -2.26 5.67 11.01
CA GLN A 153 -2.09 4.37 11.69
C GLN A 153 -3.40 4.03 12.41
N PRO A 154 -3.78 2.76 12.46
CA PRO A 154 -4.97 2.34 13.20
C PRO A 154 -4.85 2.50 14.72
#